data_689ab8084efa893113aee90b3763a2f0
#
_entry.id   689ab8084efa893113aee90b3763a2f0
#
_cell.length_a   1.000
_cell.length_b   1.000
_cell.length_c   1.000
_cell.angle_alpha   90.00
_cell.angle_beta   90.00
_cell.angle_gamma   90.00
#
_symmetry.space_group_name_H-M   'P 1'
#
loop_
_entity.id
_entity.type
_entity.pdbx_description
1 polymer ?
#
loop_
_entity_poly.entity_id
_entity_poly.type
_entity_poly.pdbx_seq_one_letter_code
_entity_poly.pdbx_strand_id
1 'polypeptide(L)'
;MRVMKLALIAFAALLFGSASASAITVKKRTEAPGLPPQIWEIVGDFCAIKTWHPVVEDCVQTKEGDVVFRTLSLKGGGTIKERLTATEDNGYSYEIIESPLPVKNYKARLWLEVDDEPDRSVILWQSDFDANGASDDDAKKKITEVFAAGVKGIKQKAIAAYDAREAAAGKTPAPEKDDDDDK
;
A
#
# COMPACT_ATOMS: atom_id res chain seq x y z
N MET A 1 49.75 -29.56 55.75
CA MET A 1 48.37 -29.66 55.27
C MET A 1 47.97 -28.30 54.66
N ARG A 2 47.93 -28.18 53.35
CA ARG A 2 47.52 -26.95 52.63
C ARG A 2 46.07 -27.12 52.17
N VAL A 3 45.16 -26.30 52.67
CA VAL A 3 43.78 -26.28 52.37
C VAL A 3 43.61 -25.38 51.09
N MET A 4 43.24 -25.98 49.99
CA MET A 4 42.99 -25.31 48.71
C MET A 4 41.51 -24.83 48.70
N LYS A 5 41.29 -23.49 48.70
CA LYS A 5 39.97 -22.89 48.64
C LYS A 5 39.55 -22.85 47.15
N LEU A 6 38.55 -23.63 46.78
CA LEU A 6 37.86 -23.51 45.48
C LEU A 6 36.95 -22.27 45.51
N ALA A 7 37.20 -21.32 44.61
CA ALA A 7 36.29 -20.22 44.33
C ALA A 7 35.32 -20.65 43.21
N LEU A 8 34.03 -20.78 43.53
CA LEU A 8 32.96 -20.93 42.53
C LEU A 8 32.69 -19.57 41.91
N ILE A 9 32.99 -19.44 40.62
CA ILE A 9 32.58 -18.30 39.82
C ILE A 9 31.21 -18.65 39.23
N ALA A 10 30.14 -18.02 39.71
CA ALA A 10 28.81 -18.12 39.13
C ALA A 10 28.74 -17.25 37.87
N PHE A 11 28.62 -17.88 36.70
CA PHE A 11 28.43 -17.23 35.42
C PHE A 11 26.93 -16.96 35.24
N ALA A 12 26.51 -15.73 35.49
CA ALA A 12 25.12 -15.31 35.21
C ALA A 12 24.98 -15.05 33.69
N ALA A 13 24.36 -15.99 32.99
CA ALA A 13 23.99 -15.80 31.58
C ALA A 13 22.80 -14.83 31.48
N LEU A 14 23.05 -13.60 31.04
CA LEU A 14 22.00 -12.66 30.64
C LEU A 14 21.38 -13.15 29.34
N LEU A 15 20.17 -13.70 29.42
CA LEU A 15 19.33 -13.98 28.27
C LEU A 15 18.76 -12.66 27.76
N PHE A 16 19.41 -12.06 26.76
CA PHE A 16 18.78 -10.99 25.97
C PHE A 16 17.68 -11.62 25.12
N GLY A 17 16.47 -11.56 25.61
CA GLY A 17 15.28 -11.87 24.83
C GLY A 17 15.15 -10.83 23.71
N SER A 18 15.45 -11.21 22.46
CA SER A 18 15.12 -10.39 21.30
C SER A 18 13.59 -10.35 21.19
N ALA A 19 12.98 -9.25 21.60
CA ALA A 19 11.59 -8.97 21.28
C ALA A 19 11.50 -8.84 19.76
N SER A 20 10.91 -9.83 19.08
CA SER A 20 10.55 -9.71 17.68
C SER A 20 9.45 -8.65 17.60
N ALA A 21 9.79 -7.45 17.12
CA ALA A 21 8.77 -6.46 16.77
C ALA A 21 7.88 -7.08 15.69
N SER A 22 6.56 -7.15 15.96
CA SER A 22 5.59 -7.58 14.97
C SER A 22 5.43 -6.46 13.96
N ALA A 23 5.51 -6.78 12.67
CA ALA A 23 5.29 -5.80 11.63
C ALA A 23 3.88 -5.19 11.75
N ILE A 24 3.77 -3.89 11.52
CA ILE A 24 2.50 -3.16 11.49
C ILE A 24 1.84 -3.47 10.15
N THR A 25 0.61 -3.96 10.18
CA THR A 25 -0.19 -4.17 8.97
C THR A 25 -1.23 -3.05 8.83
N VAL A 26 -1.32 -2.46 7.63
CA VAL A 26 -2.41 -1.59 7.20
C VAL A 26 -3.06 -2.19 5.97
N LYS A 27 -4.39 -2.28 5.99
CA LYS A 27 -5.20 -2.72 4.85
C LYS A 27 -6.36 -1.75 4.65
N LYS A 28 -6.56 -1.31 3.41
CA LYS A 28 -7.76 -0.59 2.97
C LYS A 28 -8.46 -1.37 1.88
N ARG A 29 -9.78 -1.29 1.91
CA ARG A 29 -10.70 -1.95 1.00
C ARG A 29 -11.74 -0.92 0.58
N THR A 30 -12.14 -0.93 -0.69
CA THR A 30 -13.33 -0.21 -1.18
C THR A 30 -13.90 -0.95 -2.39
N GLU A 31 -15.17 -0.75 -2.65
CA GLU A 31 -15.87 -1.31 -3.79
C GLU A 31 -16.02 -0.24 -4.88
N ALA A 32 -16.02 -0.68 -6.14
CA ALA A 32 -16.18 0.19 -7.28
C ALA A 32 -16.91 -0.52 -8.43
N PRO A 33 -17.70 0.19 -9.25
CA PRO A 33 -18.30 -0.39 -10.44
C PRO A 33 -17.26 -0.69 -11.52
N GLY A 34 -17.48 -1.77 -12.25
CA GLY A 34 -16.60 -2.28 -13.29
C GLY A 34 -15.85 -3.54 -12.88
N LEU A 35 -15.53 -4.38 -13.87
CA LEU A 35 -14.77 -5.61 -13.65
C LEU A 35 -13.29 -5.33 -13.38
N PRO A 36 -12.56 -6.20 -12.64
CA PRO A 36 -11.16 -5.99 -12.30
C PRO A 36 -10.26 -5.63 -13.49
N PRO A 37 -10.30 -6.30 -14.67
CA PRO A 37 -9.48 -5.92 -15.81
C PRO A 37 -9.77 -4.50 -16.31
N GLN A 38 -11.04 -4.07 -16.30
CA GLN A 38 -11.45 -2.74 -16.78
C GLN A 38 -10.92 -1.61 -15.90
N ILE A 39 -10.90 -1.82 -14.58
CA ILE A 39 -10.32 -0.86 -13.64
C ILE A 39 -8.80 -0.92 -13.72
N TRP A 40 -8.23 -2.12 -13.87
CA TRP A 40 -6.79 -2.32 -13.95
C TRP A 40 -6.15 -1.64 -15.17
N GLU A 41 -6.83 -1.61 -16.30
CA GLU A 41 -6.38 -0.83 -17.47
C GLU A 41 -6.16 0.66 -17.18
N ILE A 42 -6.87 1.21 -16.19
CA ILE A 42 -6.78 2.63 -15.81
C ILE A 42 -5.70 2.88 -14.76
N VAL A 43 -5.55 1.95 -13.80
CA VAL A 43 -4.76 2.17 -12.58
C VAL A 43 -3.52 1.28 -12.48
N GLY A 44 -3.42 0.23 -13.29
CA GLY A 44 -2.44 -0.84 -13.16
C GLY A 44 -1.02 -0.50 -13.62
N ASP A 45 -0.84 0.47 -14.50
CA ASP A 45 0.50 0.96 -14.82
C ASP A 45 1.18 1.50 -13.56
N PHE A 46 2.45 1.13 -13.35
CA PHE A 46 3.13 1.43 -12.09
C PHE A 46 3.27 2.94 -11.84
N CYS A 47 3.27 3.77 -12.90
CA CYS A 47 3.24 5.22 -12.80
C CYS A 47 1.85 5.84 -12.98
N ALA A 48 0.79 5.03 -13.20
CA ALA A 48 -0.58 5.54 -13.21
C ALA A 48 -1.00 6.17 -11.87
N ILE A 49 -0.30 5.86 -10.78
CA ILE A 49 -0.55 6.42 -9.43
C ILE A 49 -0.66 7.95 -9.44
N LYS A 50 0.07 8.66 -10.29
CA LYS A 50 -0.01 10.11 -10.43
C LYS A 50 -1.37 10.61 -10.96
N THR A 51 -2.16 9.73 -11.57
CA THR A 51 -3.47 10.08 -12.12
C THR A 51 -4.62 9.89 -11.15
N TRP A 52 -4.42 9.08 -10.10
CA TRP A 52 -5.47 8.72 -9.17
C TRP A 52 -5.13 8.99 -7.70
N HIS A 53 -3.85 9.10 -7.31
CA HIS A 53 -3.49 9.39 -5.92
C HIS A 53 -3.36 10.89 -5.69
N PRO A 54 -4.21 11.51 -4.82
CA PRO A 54 -4.31 12.96 -4.73
C PRO A 54 -3.04 13.68 -4.25
N VAL A 55 -2.15 12.99 -3.51
CA VAL A 55 -0.90 13.58 -3.01
C VAL A 55 0.30 13.34 -3.92
N VAL A 56 0.16 12.57 -4.99
CA VAL A 56 1.23 12.38 -5.98
C VAL A 56 1.09 13.44 -7.07
N GLU A 57 2.17 14.18 -7.30
CA GLU A 57 2.26 15.22 -8.33
C GLU A 57 2.78 14.65 -9.64
N ASP A 58 3.86 13.87 -9.57
CA ASP A 58 4.47 13.22 -10.74
C ASP A 58 5.06 11.86 -10.39
N CYS A 59 5.32 11.07 -11.43
CA CYS A 59 5.93 9.75 -11.34
C CYS A 59 6.88 9.53 -12.52
N VAL A 60 8.11 9.13 -12.21
CA VAL A 60 9.12 8.74 -13.19
C VAL A 60 9.48 7.29 -12.97
N GLN A 61 9.31 6.47 -14.01
CA GLN A 61 9.70 5.05 -13.98
C GLN A 61 11.09 4.88 -14.59
N THR A 62 11.91 4.06 -13.93
CA THR A 62 13.25 3.67 -14.40
C THR A 62 13.41 2.16 -14.34
N LYS A 63 14.39 1.64 -15.11
CA LYS A 63 14.71 0.22 -15.12
C LYS A 63 16.21 0.03 -14.95
N GLU A 64 16.59 -0.84 -14.01
CA GLU A 64 17.98 -1.23 -13.75
C GLU A 64 18.10 -2.75 -13.95
N GLY A 65 18.62 -3.19 -15.09
CA GLY A 65 18.51 -4.59 -15.52
C GLY A 65 17.04 -4.98 -15.72
N ASP A 66 16.59 -6.02 -15.01
CA ASP A 66 15.18 -6.46 -15.02
C ASP A 66 14.34 -5.84 -13.91
N VAL A 67 14.95 -5.04 -13.04
CA VAL A 67 14.28 -4.44 -11.90
C VAL A 67 13.66 -3.09 -12.29
N VAL A 68 12.37 -2.94 -12.01
CA VAL A 68 11.61 -1.72 -12.28
C VAL A 68 11.50 -0.89 -11.00
N PHE A 69 11.80 0.40 -11.11
CA PHE A 69 11.63 1.38 -10.04
C PHE A 69 10.66 2.49 -10.49
N ARG A 70 10.01 3.14 -9.53
CA ARG A 70 9.40 4.44 -9.75
C ARG A 70 9.86 5.43 -8.68
N THR A 71 9.95 6.70 -9.07
CA THR A 71 10.17 7.82 -8.16
C THR A 71 8.93 8.71 -8.23
N LEU A 72 8.25 8.85 -7.12
CA LEU A 72 7.08 9.69 -6.95
C LEU A 72 7.53 11.07 -6.45
N SER A 73 7.05 12.13 -7.07
CA SER A 73 7.12 13.49 -6.53
C SER A 73 5.82 13.79 -5.77
N LEU A 74 5.92 14.31 -4.55
CA LEU A 74 4.76 14.55 -3.70
C LEU A 74 4.35 16.03 -3.73
N LYS A 75 3.05 16.29 -3.77
CA LYS A 75 2.51 17.65 -3.55
C LYS A 75 2.91 18.15 -2.17
N GLY A 76 3.52 19.30 -2.11
CA GLY A 76 4.11 19.84 -0.86
C GLY A 76 5.58 19.49 -0.65
N GLY A 77 6.20 18.76 -1.60
CA GLY A 77 7.61 18.44 -1.60
C GLY A 77 7.95 17.05 -1.05
N GLY A 78 9.15 16.58 -1.41
CA GLY A 78 9.65 15.26 -1.08
C GLY A 78 9.40 14.23 -2.19
N THR A 79 10.15 13.13 -2.11
CA THR A 79 10.08 12.03 -3.08
C THR A 79 9.99 10.69 -2.38
N ILE A 80 9.36 9.72 -3.03
CA ILE A 80 9.37 8.31 -2.62
C ILE A 80 9.94 7.50 -3.77
N LYS A 81 10.99 6.70 -3.52
CA LYS A 81 11.50 5.71 -4.47
C LYS A 81 10.99 4.33 -4.09
N GLU A 82 10.37 3.66 -5.04
CA GLU A 82 9.80 2.34 -4.87
C GLU A 82 10.33 1.36 -5.90
N ARG A 83 10.40 0.09 -5.52
CA ARG A 83 10.79 -1.03 -6.37
C ARG A 83 9.59 -1.95 -6.58
N LEU A 84 9.27 -2.25 -7.84
CA LEU A 84 8.30 -3.27 -8.20
C LEU A 84 8.87 -4.66 -7.89
N THR A 85 8.15 -5.47 -7.13
CA THR A 85 8.60 -6.80 -6.69
C THR A 85 7.84 -7.94 -7.33
N ALA A 86 6.58 -7.73 -7.73
CA ALA A 86 5.78 -8.69 -8.47
C ALA A 86 4.68 -7.99 -9.26
N THR A 87 4.23 -8.63 -10.35
CA THR A 87 3.06 -8.24 -11.15
C THR A 87 2.10 -9.42 -11.25
N GLU A 88 0.82 -9.13 -11.27
CA GLU A 88 -0.29 -10.06 -11.40
C GLU A 88 -1.25 -9.51 -12.46
N ASP A 89 -2.25 -10.29 -12.91
CA ASP A 89 -3.21 -9.84 -13.92
C ASP A 89 -3.94 -8.55 -13.52
N ASN A 90 -4.33 -8.43 -12.24
CA ASN A 90 -5.03 -7.28 -11.70
C ASN A 90 -4.38 -6.79 -10.39
N GLY A 91 -3.06 -6.79 -10.31
CA GLY A 91 -2.33 -6.39 -9.11
C GLY A 91 -0.84 -6.23 -9.32
N TYR A 92 -0.21 -5.57 -8.36
CA TYR A 92 1.24 -5.55 -8.22
C TYR A 92 1.67 -5.44 -6.76
N SER A 93 2.87 -5.93 -6.48
CA SER A 93 3.55 -5.77 -5.20
C SER A 93 4.78 -4.90 -5.37
N TYR A 94 5.11 -4.12 -4.33
CA TYR A 94 6.25 -3.22 -4.34
C TYR A 94 6.80 -3.01 -2.93
N GLU A 95 7.98 -2.42 -2.85
CA GLU A 95 8.59 -2.00 -1.61
C GLU A 95 9.13 -0.57 -1.71
N ILE A 96 9.15 0.13 -0.58
CA ILE A 96 9.77 1.45 -0.49
C ILE A 96 11.27 1.28 -0.26
N ILE A 97 12.08 1.94 -1.09
CA ILE A 97 13.54 2.01 -0.99
C ILE A 97 13.96 3.28 -0.24
N GLU A 98 13.33 4.42 -0.59
CA GLU A 98 13.58 5.72 0.02
C GLU A 98 12.27 6.47 0.20
N SER A 99 12.06 7.10 1.36
CA SER A 99 10.82 7.82 1.65
C SER A 99 10.99 8.78 2.84
N PRO A 100 10.27 9.91 2.85
CA PRO A 100 10.09 10.74 4.03
C PRO A 100 9.02 10.19 5.00
N LEU A 101 8.31 9.11 4.64
CA LEU A 101 7.33 8.48 5.51
C LEU A 101 8.02 7.80 6.71
N PRO A 102 7.36 7.75 7.89
CA PRO A 102 7.95 7.21 9.10
C PRO A 102 7.92 5.66 9.11
N VAL A 103 8.43 5.03 8.06
CA VAL A 103 8.39 3.57 7.87
C VAL A 103 9.74 3.02 7.41
N LYS A 104 9.99 1.74 7.70
CA LYS A 104 11.10 0.94 7.17
C LYS A 104 10.63 -0.48 6.90
N ASN A 105 11.39 -1.27 6.15
CA ASN A 105 11.06 -2.64 5.77
C ASN A 105 9.66 -2.75 5.12
N TYR A 106 9.24 -1.67 4.44
CA TYR A 106 7.90 -1.51 3.89
C TYR A 106 7.71 -2.35 2.64
N LYS A 107 6.68 -3.18 2.66
CA LYS A 107 6.20 -3.96 1.52
C LYS A 107 4.71 -3.75 1.36
N ALA A 108 4.25 -3.62 0.12
CA ALA A 108 2.84 -3.42 -0.13
C ALA A 108 2.37 -4.20 -1.38
N ARG A 109 1.07 -4.42 -1.44
CA ARG A 109 0.35 -4.98 -2.58
C ARG A 109 -0.91 -4.16 -2.84
N LEU A 110 -1.13 -3.78 -4.08
CA LEU A 110 -2.37 -3.23 -4.61
C LEU A 110 -2.94 -4.24 -5.59
N TRP A 111 -4.21 -4.64 -5.43
CA TRP A 111 -4.86 -5.59 -6.32
C TRP A 111 -6.37 -5.41 -6.34
N LEU A 112 -7.02 -6.01 -7.35
CA LEU A 112 -8.47 -6.02 -7.49
C LEU A 112 -8.98 -7.46 -7.50
N GLU A 113 -10.12 -7.66 -6.87
CA GLU A 113 -10.87 -8.92 -6.86
C GLU A 113 -12.26 -8.68 -7.45
N VAL A 114 -12.89 -9.73 -7.96
CA VAL A 114 -14.30 -9.69 -8.35
C VAL A 114 -15.14 -9.54 -7.08
N ASP A 115 -16.15 -8.66 -7.13
CA ASP A 115 -17.13 -8.53 -6.05
C ASP A 115 -18.20 -9.60 -6.18
N ASP A 116 -18.91 -9.87 -5.09
CA ASP A 116 -20.09 -10.74 -5.09
C ASP A 116 -21.26 -10.11 -5.87
N GLU A 117 -21.32 -8.78 -5.99
CA GLU A 117 -22.26 -8.08 -6.86
C GLU A 117 -21.78 -8.06 -8.32
N PRO A 118 -22.71 -8.24 -9.30
CA PRO A 118 -22.38 -8.20 -10.72
C PRO A 118 -21.73 -6.86 -11.14
N ASP A 119 -20.80 -6.94 -12.09
CA ASP A 119 -20.12 -5.77 -12.69
C ASP A 119 -19.44 -4.85 -11.69
N ARG A 120 -18.98 -5.41 -10.54
CA ARG A 120 -18.25 -4.69 -9.50
C ARG A 120 -16.93 -5.35 -9.17
N SER A 121 -16.05 -4.57 -8.56
CA SER A 121 -14.74 -5.03 -8.06
C SER A 121 -14.50 -4.52 -6.66
N VAL A 122 -13.74 -5.31 -5.90
CA VAL A 122 -13.13 -4.90 -4.63
C VAL A 122 -11.71 -4.45 -4.92
N ILE A 123 -11.39 -3.21 -4.55
CA ILE A 123 -10.05 -2.64 -4.59
C ILE A 123 -9.42 -2.86 -3.22
N LEU A 124 -8.24 -3.47 -3.18
CA LEU A 124 -7.53 -3.79 -1.94
C LEU A 124 -6.11 -3.24 -2.00
N TRP A 125 -5.71 -2.56 -0.94
CA TRP A 125 -4.35 -2.07 -0.76
C TRP A 125 -3.86 -2.42 0.63
N GLN A 126 -2.79 -3.22 0.72
CA GLN A 126 -2.22 -3.68 1.99
C GLN A 126 -0.73 -3.41 2.03
N SER A 127 -0.23 -3.10 3.22
CA SER A 127 1.20 -3.05 3.51
C SER A 127 1.54 -3.64 4.86
N ASP A 128 2.77 -4.15 4.96
CA ASP A 128 3.43 -4.55 6.19
C ASP A 128 4.74 -3.77 6.32
N PHE A 129 5.00 -3.21 7.50
CA PHE A 129 6.16 -2.35 7.74
C PHE A 129 6.49 -2.24 9.23
N ASP A 130 7.66 -1.69 9.54
CA ASP A 130 8.03 -1.24 10.88
C ASP A 130 8.00 0.29 10.93
N ALA A 131 7.70 0.86 12.09
CA ALA A 131 7.84 2.30 12.31
C ALA A 131 9.33 2.72 12.28
N ASN A 132 9.58 3.93 11.79
CA ASN A 132 10.91 4.54 11.71
C ASN A 132 10.83 6.04 11.98
N GLY A 133 11.34 6.47 13.14
CA GLY A 133 11.32 7.88 13.54
C GLY A 133 9.97 8.40 14.06
N ALA A 134 8.99 7.51 14.30
CA ALA A 134 7.69 7.79 14.90
C ALA A 134 7.23 6.62 15.77
N SER A 135 6.15 6.78 16.53
CA SER A 135 5.47 5.67 17.19
C SER A 135 4.79 4.74 16.18
N ASP A 136 4.52 3.49 16.58
CA ASP A 136 3.79 2.53 15.74
C ASP A 136 2.41 3.07 15.35
N ASP A 137 1.71 3.71 16.29
CA ASP A 137 0.39 4.29 16.06
C ASP A 137 0.43 5.46 15.07
N ASP A 138 1.42 6.36 15.17
CA ASP A 138 1.57 7.48 14.24
C ASP A 138 1.95 6.99 12.83
N ALA A 139 2.86 6.02 12.73
CA ALA A 139 3.23 5.41 11.46
C ALA A 139 2.03 4.70 10.83
N LYS A 140 1.28 3.91 11.60
CA LYS A 140 0.04 3.24 11.16
C LYS A 140 -1.01 4.23 10.69
N LYS A 141 -1.25 5.30 11.45
CA LYS A 141 -2.19 6.37 11.09
C LYS A 141 -1.79 7.00 9.77
N LYS A 142 -0.50 7.36 9.61
CA LYS A 142 0.00 7.97 8.38
C LYS A 142 -0.22 7.11 7.14
N ILE A 143 0.11 5.82 7.22
CA ILE A 143 -0.11 4.90 6.08
C ILE A 143 -1.60 4.66 5.83
N THR A 144 -2.42 4.61 6.89
CA THR A 144 -3.87 4.50 6.76
C THR A 144 -4.47 5.68 5.98
N GLU A 145 -4.04 6.92 6.27
CA GLU A 145 -4.45 8.12 5.54
C GLU A 145 -4.03 8.08 4.07
N VAL A 146 -2.79 7.67 3.80
CA VAL A 146 -2.28 7.50 2.42
C VAL A 146 -3.15 6.50 1.65
N PHE A 147 -3.42 5.34 2.23
CA PHE A 147 -4.22 4.31 1.56
C PHE A 147 -5.67 4.72 1.37
N ALA A 148 -6.29 5.34 2.37
CA ALA A 148 -7.66 5.84 2.26
C ALA A 148 -7.81 6.83 1.10
N ALA A 149 -6.88 7.79 0.99
CA ALA A 149 -6.86 8.75 -0.11
C ALA A 149 -6.66 8.07 -1.48
N GLY A 150 -5.78 7.08 -1.55
CA GLY A 150 -5.49 6.35 -2.78
C GLY A 150 -6.65 5.48 -3.26
N VAL A 151 -7.24 4.64 -2.39
CA VAL A 151 -8.38 3.78 -2.80
C VAL A 151 -9.60 4.62 -3.18
N LYS A 152 -9.83 5.77 -2.53
CA LYS A 152 -10.84 6.74 -2.93
C LYS A 152 -10.58 7.28 -4.34
N GLY A 153 -9.34 7.62 -4.65
CA GLY A 153 -8.97 8.11 -5.99
C GLY A 153 -9.17 7.04 -7.08
N ILE A 154 -8.82 5.77 -6.78
CA ILE A 154 -9.09 4.65 -7.69
C ILE A 154 -10.60 4.47 -7.90
N LYS A 155 -11.40 4.47 -6.82
CA LYS A 155 -12.88 4.38 -6.89
C LYS A 155 -13.44 5.48 -7.80
N GLN A 156 -13.01 6.72 -7.65
CA GLN A 156 -13.46 7.84 -8.50
C GLN A 156 -13.13 7.63 -9.99
N LYS A 157 -11.94 7.11 -10.29
CA LYS A 157 -11.56 6.77 -11.67
C LYS A 157 -12.42 5.64 -12.24
N ALA A 158 -12.69 4.61 -11.42
CA ALA A 158 -13.53 3.48 -11.81
C ALA A 158 -14.98 3.93 -12.11
N ILE A 159 -15.57 4.77 -11.25
CA ILE A 159 -16.91 5.34 -11.47
C ILE A 159 -16.94 6.13 -12.78
N ALA A 160 -16.02 7.08 -12.98
CA ALA A 160 -16.00 7.89 -14.21
C ALA A 160 -15.85 7.05 -15.48
N ALA A 161 -15.05 5.99 -15.43
CA ALA A 161 -14.89 5.09 -16.58
C ALA A 161 -16.11 4.19 -16.80
N TYR A 162 -16.76 3.75 -15.73
CA TYR A 162 -18.01 2.98 -15.79
C TYR A 162 -19.12 3.82 -16.41
N ASP A 163 -19.34 5.05 -15.94
CA ASP A 163 -20.36 5.96 -16.45
C ASP A 163 -20.15 6.29 -17.94
N ALA A 164 -18.88 6.49 -18.33
CA ALA A 164 -18.56 6.72 -19.74
C ALA A 164 -18.90 5.51 -20.64
N ARG A 165 -18.68 4.28 -20.15
CA ARG A 165 -19.07 3.05 -20.87
C ARG A 165 -20.58 2.87 -20.96
N GLU A 166 -21.30 3.11 -19.86
CA GLU A 166 -22.76 3.00 -19.84
C GLU A 166 -23.41 4.05 -20.75
N ALA A 167 -22.91 5.29 -20.73
CA ALA A 167 -23.36 6.34 -21.65
C ALA A 167 -23.11 5.98 -23.14
N ALA A 168 -21.94 5.42 -23.44
CA ALA A 168 -21.63 4.95 -24.81
C ALA A 168 -22.51 3.77 -25.25
N ALA A 169 -23.01 2.97 -24.30
CA ALA A 169 -23.96 1.87 -24.52
C ALA A 169 -25.44 2.34 -24.57
N GLY A 170 -25.71 3.66 -24.44
CA GLY A 170 -27.05 4.22 -24.43
C GLY A 170 -27.84 3.96 -23.13
N LYS A 171 -27.17 3.63 -22.04
CA LYS A 171 -27.77 3.44 -20.74
C LYS A 171 -27.63 4.71 -19.90
N THR A 172 -28.68 5.02 -19.09
CA THR A 172 -28.59 6.13 -18.12
C THR A 172 -27.75 5.66 -16.92
N PRO A 173 -26.74 6.45 -16.46
CA PRO A 173 -25.99 6.12 -15.26
C PRO A 173 -26.91 5.89 -14.05
N ALA A 174 -26.62 4.87 -13.25
CA ALA A 174 -27.33 4.65 -12.01
C ALA A 174 -27.01 5.76 -11.00
N PRO A 175 -27.98 6.20 -10.17
CA PRO A 175 -27.69 7.17 -9.11
C PRO A 175 -26.64 6.62 -8.14
N GLU A 176 -25.64 7.44 -7.82
CA GLU A 176 -24.62 7.11 -6.80
C GLU A 176 -25.32 6.77 -5.48
N LYS A 177 -25.05 5.59 -4.95
CA LYS A 177 -25.35 5.32 -3.54
C LYS A 177 -24.23 5.94 -2.71
N ASP A 178 -24.58 6.93 -1.91
CA ASP A 178 -23.68 7.49 -0.90
C ASP A 178 -23.42 6.43 0.18
N ASP A 179 -22.34 5.68 0.05
CA ASP A 179 -21.87 4.77 1.10
C ASP A 179 -21.10 5.60 2.16
N ASP A 180 -21.83 6.39 2.94
CA ASP A 180 -21.32 7.10 4.13
C ASP A 180 -21.25 6.16 5.36
N ASP A 181 -20.74 4.95 5.21
CA ASP A 181 -20.54 4.00 6.32
C ASP A 181 -19.04 3.76 6.61
N ASP A 182 -18.31 4.86 6.90
CA ASP A 182 -17.02 4.79 7.60
C ASP A 182 -17.21 5.34 9.05
N LYS A 183 -17.76 4.48 9.95
CA LYS A 183 -17.63 4.65 11.40
C LYS A 183 -16.63 3.66 11.99
#